data_b4c4f10d1d1c862a3b76fd71cb88bea1
#
_entry.id   b4c4f10d1d1c862a3b76fd71cb88bea1
#
_cell.length_a   1.000
_cell.length_b   1.000
_cell.length_c   1.000
_cell.angle_alpha   90.00
_cell.angle_beta   90.00
_cell.angle_gamma   90.00
#
_symmetry.space_group_name_H-M   'P 1'
#
loop_
_entity.id
_entity.type
_entity.pdbx_description
1 polymer ?
#
loop_
_entity_poly.entity_id
_entity_poly.type
_entity_poly.pdbx_seq_one_letter_code
_entity_poly.pdbx_strand_id
1 'polypeptide(L)'
;MKVFYKLFAFLFVFAAFNANAQQLTTPMDFRVTAPTNIAGSYDYGYPTDWGPTTLASTVEAPIAWGYDATGDSLGCVPIVTDLTGKIALLRRGACNFSLKAYYAQAAGAVGTIIINHTYNADGGGIVNMLGGDSMTAVVTPAAFMTRDDGDLLLAEYDNGNPVTAAFYIPVIDNAHAIYHYSTPQDQILDLDEMDITVYNNSNHDETNVVATVVITDPAGNQTTLTENVANIPANTDSTISFTNAYTPAALGTYTAEFSVTADSATFNNEVIVQNFEVTDHTWANDNGTSIGAIIPAGFDQTFRYDVGNFFFTGANPATVTHASFGLEVPDSVNGETFDIILYDCDVNLDGQLDGTDYADFTAVAFANYTVDAATMPANDTVVVELTALLGSSIDLAAGGTYLITVQYDALLSPNGNVTPPNYIHSSPGSYEFVTSTVYTDQLYTGGWSGDWNAILRLHTAGFIPDDTTSTNSIQLENAKINVFPNPTTEFVSVDLDLDDISANVDITITDVNGRVIATQSFSNVQSDRFTFNVQDYAAGNYFIRVQTEEGFRTKHFSVIK
;
A
#
# COMPACT_ATOMS: atom_id res chain seq x y z
N MET A 1 -16.92 -12.08 -23.73
CA MET A 1 -16.02 -10.94 -23.65
C MET A 1 -16.68 -9.61 -23.33
N LYS A 2 -17.98 -9.46 -23.35
CA LYS A 2 -18.71 -8.23 -22.91
C LYS A 2 -19.44 -8.39 -21.56
N VAL A 3 -19.18 -9.46 -20.83
CA VAL A 3 -19.94 -9.84 -19.62
C VAL A 3 -19.25 -9.39 -18.33
N PHE A 4 -17.93 -9.24 -18.34
CA PHE A 4 -17.15 -8.78 -17.19
C PHE A 4 -17.46 -7.34 -16.73
N TYR A 5 -17.92 -6.49 -17.65
CA TYR A 5 -18.20 -5.06 -17.40
C TYR A 5 -19.32 -4.76 -16.41
N LYS A 6 -20.11 -5.75 -16.03
CA LYS A 6 -21.27 -5.52 -15.17
C LYS A 6 -21.01 -5.72 -13.69
N LEU A 7 -19.97 -6.48 -13.33
CA LEU A 7 -19.72 -6.84 -11.94
C LEU A 7 -19.28 -5.63 -11.11
N PHE A 8 -18.37 -4.82 -11.65
CA PHE A 8 -17.83 -3.67 -10.92
C PHE A 8 -18.77 -2.45 -10.90
N ALA A 9 -19.54 -2.22 -11.97
CA ALA A 9 -20.58 -1.20 -11.96
C ALA A 9 -21.67 -1.46 -10.90
N PHE A 10 -21.81 -2.69 -10.39
CA PHE A 10 -22.84 -3.03 -9.40
C PHE A 10 -22.35 -2.98 -7.95
N LEU A 11 -21.06 -3.19 -7.68
CA LEU A 11 -20.48 -2.88 -6.36
C LEU A 11 -20.58 -1.39 -6.03
N PHE A 12 -20.52 -0.51 -7.05
CA PHE A 12 -20.77 0.93 -6.90
C PHE A 12 -22.28 1.28 -6.81
N VAL A 13 -23.19 0.50 -7.40
CA VAL A 13 -24.64 0.82 -7.40
C VAL A 13 -25.28 0.56 -6.02
N PHE A 14 -24.72 -0.30 -5.16
CA PHE A 14 -25.24 -0.41 -3.78
C PHE A 14 -24.90 0.78 -2.90
N ALA A 15 -23.85 1.55 -3.21
CA ALA A 15 -23.57 2.85 -2.60
C ALA A 15 -24.44 3.98 -3.15
N ALA A 16 -25.04 3.81 -4.33
CA ALA A 16 -25.79 4.86 -5.05
C ALA A 16 -27.27 5.00 -4.65
N PHE A 17 -27.84 4.17 -3.76
CA PHE A 17 -29.25 4.26 -3.35
C PHE A 17 -29.53 5.18 -2.16
N ASN A 18 -28.51 5.87 -1.63
CA ASN A 18 -28.73 7.03 -0.76
C ASN A 18 -28.15 8.29 -1.40
N ALA A 19 -28.76 8.73 -2.50
CA ALA A 19 -28.42 10.00 -3.15
C ALA A 19 -28.91 11.19 -2.32
N ASN A 20 -28.27 11.44 -1.21
CA ASN A 20 -27.98 12.80 -0.80
C ASN A 20 -26.62 13.11 -1.37
N ALA A 21 -26.49 14.18 -2.16
CA ALA A 21 -25.27 14.61 -2.79
C ALA A 21 -24.06 14.43 -1.86
N GLN A 22 -23.39 13.29 -1.96
CA GLN A 22 -22.11 13.08 -1.33
C GLN A 22 -21.16 13.90 -2.18
N GLN A 23 -20.75 15.01 -1.63
CA GLN A 23 -19.66 15.81 -2.17
C GLN A 23 -18.50 14.83 -2.34
N LEU A 24 -18.05 14.60 -3.58
CA LEU A 24 -16.86 13.81 -3.86
C LEU A 24 -15.73 14.45 -3.07
N THR A 25 -15.29 13.78 -2.02
CA THR A 25 -14.18 14.25 -1.21
C THR A 25 -12.92 13.76 -1.89
N THR A 26 -12.33 14.59 -2.73
CA THR A 26 -11.01 14.32 -3.29
C THR A 26 -10.04 14.18 -2.13
N PRO A 27 -9.33 13.06 -1.97
CA PRO A 27 -8.39 12.87 -0.88
C PRO A 27 -7.31 13.94 -0.95
N MET A 28 -7.04 14.55 0.19
CA MET A 28 -5.94 15.49 0.34
C MET A 28 -4.62 14.72 0.37
N ASP A 29 -3.67 15.13 -0.42
CA ASP A 29 -2.33 14.56 -0.42
C ASP A 29 -1.31 15.49 0.27
N PHE A 30 -0.14 14.94 0.62
CA PHE A 30 0.92 15.63 1.34
C PHE A 30 2.30 15.34 0.74
N ARG A 31 3.11 16.38 0.57
CA ARG A 31 4.50 16.25 0.13
C ARG A 31 5.40 17.32 0.73
N VAL A 32 6.70 17.06 0.75
CA VAL A 32 7.74 18.06 0.99
C VAL A 32 8.17 18.65 -0.34
N THR A 33 8.16 19.98 -0.46
CA THR A 33 8.48 20.67 -1.73
C THR A 33 9.87 21.28 -1.74
N ALA A 34 10.47 21.53 -0.57
CA ALA A 34 11.83 22.03 -0.43
C ALA A 34 12.45 21.64 0.92
N PRO A 35 13.79 21.51 1.01
CA PRO A 35 14.77 21.60 -0.07
C PRO A 35 14.77 20.34 -0.96
N THR A 36 15.37 20.42 -2.14
CA THR A 36 15.30 19.36 -3.17
C THR A 36 15.87 18.01 -2.77
N ASN A 37 16.80 17.96 -1.82
CA ASN A 37 17.40 16.72 -1.31
C ASN A 37 16.46 15.88 -0.45
N ILE A 38 15.37 16.46 0.06
CA ILE A 38 14.31 15.77 0.80
C ILE A 38 12.93 16.01 0.19
N ALA A 39 12.84 16.67 -0.97
CA ALA A 39 11.57 16.90 -1.64
C ALA A 39 10.99 15.60 -2.21
N GLY A 40 9.70 15.39 -2.04
CA GLY A 40 8.98 14.20 -2.53
C GLY A 40 7.73 13.92 -1.72
N SER A 41 7.03 12.86 -2.10
CA SER A 41 5.93 12.28 -1.33
C SER A 41 6.50 11.37 -0.24
N TYR A 42 5.83 11.34 0.90
CA TYR A 42 6.19 10.56 2.07
C TYR A 42 4.98 9.74 2.50
N ASP A 43 5.20 8.62 3.16
CA ASP A 43 4.12 7.93 3.84
C ASP A 43 3.54 8.82 4.92
N TYR A 44 2.22 9.00 4.91
CA TYR A 44 1.55 9.87 5.87
C TYR A 44 0.17 9.32 6.24
N GLY A 45 -0.26 9.64 7.47
CA GLY A 45 -1.64 9.47 7.92
C GLY A 45 -2.37 10.79 7.88
N TYR A 46 -3.68 10.75 7.65
CA TYR A 46 -4.54 11.94 7.71
C TYR A 46 -5.77 11.64 8.58
N PRO A 47 -6.41 12.68 9.15
CA PRO A 47 -7.62 12.47 9.93
C PRO A 47 -8.81 12.12 9.05
N THR A 48 -9.55 11.09 9.43
CA THR A 48 -10.76 10.63 8.70
C THR A 48 -12.06 11.17 9.30
N ASP A 49 -12.02 11.65 10.55
CA ASP A 49 -13.20 12.05 11.32
C ASP A 49 -13.16 13.52 11.80
N TRP A 50 -12.12 14.27 11.46
CA TRP A 50 -11.96 15.68 11.82
C TRP A 50 -11.09 16.43 10.81
N GLY A 51 -11.08 17.78 10.91
CA GLY A 51 -10.36 18.64 9.97
C GLY A 51 -11.08 18.80 8.63
N PRO A 52 -10.48 19.49 7.67
CA PRO A 52 -11.07 19.65 6.35
C PRO A 52 -10.98 18.33 5.56
N THR A 53 -12.06 17.96 4.92
CA THR A 53 -12.12 16.81 3.98
C THR A 53 -11.74 17.22 2.57
N THR A 54 -11.70 18.53 2.29
CA THR A 54 -11.33 19.12 0.99
C THR A 54 -10.53 20.40 1.23
N LEU A 55 -9.67 20.75 0.29
CA LEU A 55 -8.95 22.01 0.25
C LEU A 55 -9.55 22.92 -0.84
N ALA A 56 -9.70 24.21 -0.54
CA ALA A 56 -10.07 25.18 -1.56
C ALA A 56 -8.92 25.50 -2.53
N SER A 57 -7.68 25.22 -2.13
CA SER A 57 -6.46 25.37 -2.91
C SER A 57 -5.32 24.68 -2.19
N THR A 58 -4.24 24.39 -2.90
CA THR A 58 -2.98 23.92 -2.30
C THR A 58 -2.54 24.85 -1.15
N VAL A 59 -2.20 24.25 -0.01
CA VAL A 59 -1.64 24.93 1.16
C VAL A 59 -0.14 24.61 1.20
N GLU A 60 0.66 25.45 0.59
CA GLU A 60 2.13 25.32 0.60
C GLU A 60 2.73 26.40 1.49
N ALA A 61 3.56 26.00 2.45
CA ALA A 61 4.19 26.91 3.38
C ALA A 61 5.45 26.34 4.03
N PRO A 62 6.38 27.19 4.52
CA PRO A 62 7.48 26.75 5.36
C PRO A 62 6.97 26.08 6.63
N ILE A 63 7.66 25.02 7.09
CA ILE A 63 7.39 24.40 8.38
C ILE A 63 8.03 25.19 9.51
N ALA A 64 7.43 25.14 10.70
CA ALA A 64 8.03 25.66 11.92
C ALA A 64 7.56 24.89 13.16
N TRP A 65 8.46 24.74 14.14
CA TRP A 65 8.09 24.16 15.43
C TRP A 65 7.04 24.99 16.15
N GLY A 66 6.00 24.31 16.65
CA GLY A 66 5.03 24.88 17.56
C GLY A 66 5.40 24.58 19.01
N TYR A 67 5.90 25.59 19.74
CA TYR A 67 6.22 25.46 21.17
C TYR A 67 5.19 26.15 22.03
N ASP A 68 4.89 25.54 23.16
CA ASP A 68 4.14 26.18 24.24
C ASP A 68 5.05 27.06 25.13
N ALA A 69 4.46 27.66 26.17
CA ALA A 69 5.19 28.53 27.11
C ALA A 69 6.27 27.81 27.93
N THR A 70 6.27 26.48 27.97
CA THR A 70 7.27 25.66 28.66
C THR A 70 8.39 25.18 27.71
N GLY A 71 8.24 25.44 26.42
CA GLY A 71 9.15 24.95 25.37
C GLY A 71 8.84 23.53 24.87
N ASP A 72 7.65 23.01 25.22
CA ASP A 72 7.19 21.71 24.73
C ASP A 72 6.53 21.86 23.35
N SER A 73 6.74 20.88 22.46
CA SER A 73 6.20 20.82 21.11
C SER A 73 5.06 19.81 20.94
N LEU A 74 4.47 19.34 22.03
CA LEU A 74 3.35 18.40 21.97
C LEU A 74 2.04 19.04 21.49
N GLY A 75 1.88 20.36 21.61
CA GLY A 75 0.65 21.05 21.20
C GLY A 75 -0.59 20.66 22.02
N CYS A 76 -0.40 20.24 23.28
CA CYS A 76 -1.50 19.86 24.19
C CYS A 76 -2.06 21.03 24.98
N VAL A 77 -1.40 22.17 24.91
CA VAL A 77 -1.79 23.47 25.50
C VAL A 77 -1.53 24.58 24.46
N PRO A 78 -2.02 25.82 24.69
CA PRO A 78 -1.82 26.90 23.72
C PRO A 78 -0.36 27.09 23.30
N ILE A 79 -0.13 27.10 21.99
CA ILE A 79 1.17 27.37 21.39
C ILE A 79 1.46 28.85 21.43
N VAL A 80 2.68 29.21 21.84
CA VAL A 80 3.13 30.63 21.93
C VAL A 80 4.04 31.04 20.77
N THR A 81 4.54 30.07 19.99
CA THR A 81 5.26 30.34 18.75
C THR A 81 4.30 30.98 17.73
N ASP A 82 4.74 32.06 17.08
CA ASP A 82 4.01 32.65 15.96
C ASP A 82 4.14 31.70 14.71
N LEU A 83 3.03 31.06 14.40
CA LEU A 83 2.92 30.13 13.26
C LEU A 83 2.16 30.75 12.07
N THR A 84 1.96 32.07 12.07
CA THR A 84 1.23 32.77 11.01
C THR A 84 1.80 32.46 9.64
N GLY A 85 0.98 31.85 8.77
CA GLY A 85 1.36 31.47 7.40
C GLY A 85 2.38 30.34 7.31
N LYS A 86 2.53 29.53 8.36
CA LYS A 86 3.45 28.39 8.39
C LYS A 86 2.68 27.09 8.61
N ILE A 87 3.27 25.97 8.25
CA ILE A 87 2.82 24.65 8.66
C ILE A 87 3.48 24.31 10.00
N ALA A 88 2.66 24.05 11.01
CA ALA A 88 3.14 23.70 12.34
C ALA A 88 3.76 22.31 12.35
N LEU A 89 4.93 22.17 12.97
CA LEU A 89 5.56 20.90 13.26
C LEU A 89 5.38 20.59 14.75
N LEU A 90 4.77 19.44 15.07
CA LEU A 90 4.45 19.01 16.42
C LEU A 90 4.87 17.56 16.64
N ARG A 91 5.00 17.16 17.89
CA ARG A 91 5.23 15.76 18.26
C ARG A 91 3.95 15.05 18.71
N ARG A 92 3.84 13.76 18.39
CA ARG A 92 2.83 12.86 18.97
C ARG A 92 3.06 12.75 20.49
N GLY A 93 1.98 12.57 21.25
CA GLY A 93 2.00 12.27 22.69
C GLY A 93 0.95 13.07 23.47
N ALA A 94 0.60 12.57 24.64
CA ALA A 94 -0.19 13.17 25.72
C ALA A 94 -1.66 13.54 25.41
N CYS A 95 -2.00 14.07 24.24
CA CYS A 95 -3.37 14.51 23.91
C CYS A 95 -3.78 14.12 22.49
N ASN A 96 -5.09 14.25 22.19
CA ASN A 96 -5.68 13.92 20.90
C ASN A 96 -5.09 14.77 19.77
N PHE A 97 -5.07 14.20 18.57
CA PHE A 97 -4.51 14.84 17.38
C PHE A 97 -5.25 16.13 16.99
N SER A 98 -6.59 16.12 17.09
CA SER A 98 -7.40 17.31 16.80
C SER A 98 -7.09 18.49 17.74
N LEU A 99 -6.77 18.24 19.01
CA LEU A 99 -6.39 19.29 19.95
C LEU A 99 -5.05 19.94 19.58
N LYS A 100 -4.09 19.14 19.12
CA LYS A 100 -2.79 19.63 18.62
C LYS A 100 -2.98 20.56 17.42
N ALA A 101 -3.75 20.10 16.42
CA ALA A 101 -4.05 20.89 15.23
C ALA A 101 -4.84 22.17 15.58
N TYR A 102 -5.76 22.09 16.54
CA TYR A 102 -6.50 23.26 17.03
C TYR A 102 -5.58 24.33 17.61
N TYR A 103 -4.63 23.96 18.47
CA TYR A 103 -3.70 24.95 19.04
C TYR A 103 -2.69 25.45 18.00
N ALA A 104 -2.29 24.65 17.04
CA ALA A 104 -1.48 25.09 15.91
C ALA A 104 -2.24 26.14 15.06
N GLN A 105 -3.47 25.84 14.69
CA GLN A 105 -4.36 26.76 13.96
C GLN A 105 -4.59 28.06 14.76
N ALA A 106 -4.83 27.97 16.06
CA ALA A 106 -5.02 29.15 16.94
C ALA A 106 -3.75 30.03 17.02
N ALA A 107 -2.57 29.46 16.81
CA ALA A 107 -1.28 30.17 16.70
C ALA A 107 -0.98 30.70 15.29
N GLY A 108 -1.94 30.54 14.33
CA GLY A 108 -1.83 31.08 12.98
C GLY A 108 -1.33 30.07 11.93
N ALA A 109 -1.15 28.79 12.29
CA ALA A 109 -0.72 27.78 11.33
C ALA A 109 -1.76 27.55 10.24
N VAL A 110 -1.28 27.39 9.00
CA VAL A 110 -2.11 27.06 7.82
C VAL A 110 -2.23 25.56 7.59
N GLY A 111 -1.44 24.74 8.29
CA GLY A 111 -1.48 23.28 8.30
C GLY A 111 -0.69 22.75 9.51
N THR A 112 -0.79 21.45 9.76
CA THR A 112 -0.10 20.80 10.90
C THR A 112 0.51 19.47 10.47
N ILE A 113 1.79 19.26 10.76
CA ILE A 113 2.50 17.98 10.65
C ILE A 113 2.74 17.45 12.05
N ILE A 114 2.34 16.23 12.33
CA ILE A 114 2.57 15.55 13.61
C ILE A 114 3.51 14.38 13.38
N ILE A 115 4.70 14.43 13.97
CA ILE A 115 5.73 13.38 13.87
C ILE A 115 5.54 12.37 14.99
N ASN A 116 5.63 11.10 14.65
CA ASN A 116 5.56 10.00 15.61
C ASN A 116 6.73 10.06 16.63
N HIS A 117 6.58 9.35 17.73
CA HIS A 117 7.60 9.26 18.79
C HIS A 117 8.22 7.85 18.85
N THR A 118 9.33 7.72 19.59
CA THR A 118 10.13 6.47 19.68
C THR A 118 9.67 5.48 20.73
N TYR A 119 8.56 5.74 21.45
CA TYR A 119 8.30 5.00 22.70
C TYR A 119 7.33 3.83 22.57
N ASN A 120 6.81 3.55 21.39
CA ASN A 120 5.82 2.50 21.19
C ASN A 120 6.36 1.35 20.36
N ALA A 121 5.79 0.18 20.62
CA ALA A 121 6.02 -1.05 19.85
C ALA A 121 5.53 -0.98 18.37
N ASP A 122 4.95 0.14 17.95
CA ASP A 122 4.52 0.39 16.56
C ASP A 122 5.68 0.81 15.62
N GLY A 123 6.94 0.64 16.06
CA GLY A 123 8.11 0.89 15.22
C GLY A 123 8.27 2.33 14.71
N GLY A 124 7.46 3.30 15.21
CA GLY A 124 7.46 4.67 14.69
C GLY A 124 6.68 4.87 13.39
N GLY A 125 5.89 3.89 12.98
CA GLY A 125 5.06 3.90 11.75
C GLY A 125 3.86 4.86 11.80
N ILE A 126 3.03 4.80 10.77
CA ILE A 126 1.80 5.60 10.67
C ILE A 126 0.75 5.08 11.66
N VAL A 127 0.02 6.00 12.28
CA VAL A 127 -1.10 5.67 13.17
C VAL A 127 -2.35 6.45 12.77
N ASN A 128 -3.52 5.89 13.06
CA ASN A 128 -4.78 6.59 12.85
C ASN A 128 -4.87 7.84 13.73
N MET A 129 -5.17 8.98 13.10
CA MET A 129 -5.27 10.29 13.76
C MET A 129 -6.64 10.51 14.40
N LEU A 130 -6.95 9.75 15.45
CA LEU A 130 -8.23 9.88 16.16
C LEU A 130 -8.45 11.31 16.70
N GLY A 131 -9.67 11.80 16.51
CA GLY A 131 -10.13 13.10 16.99
C GLY A 131 -10.47 13.09 18.48
N GLY A 132 -10.92 14.25 18.97
CA GLY A 132 -11.35 14.48 20.35
C GLY A 132 -12.20 15.76 20.45
N ASP A 133 -12.26 16.39 21.62
CA ASP A 133 -13.16 17.51 21.90
C ASP A 133 -13.05 18.71 20.94
N SER A 134 -11.92 18.88 20.23
CA SER A 134 -11.68 19.99 19.29
C SER A 134 -11.96 19.68 17.82
N MET A 135 -12.50 18.49 17.51
CA MET A 135 -12.68 17.99 16.13
C MET A 135 -13.37 18.98 15.20
N THR A 136 -14.48 19.57 15.64
CA THR A 136 -15.30 20.48 14.83
C THR A 136 -14.74 21.88 14.66
N ALA A 137 -13.68 22.23 15.42
CA ALA A 137 -13.05 23.55 15.39
C ALA A 137 -11.81 23.61 14.48
N VAL A 138 -11.30 22.46 14.04
CA VAL A 138 -10.15 22.39 13.16
C VAL A 138 -10.60 22.52 11.71
N VAL A 139 -10.08 23.52 11.02
CA VAL A 139 -10.34 23.80 9.61
C VAL A 139 -9.07 23.85 8.76
N THR A 140 -7.90 23.66 9.36
CA THR A 140 -6.62 23.53 8.65
C THR A 140 -6.25 22.07 8.44
N PRO A 141 -5.59 21.70 7.31
CA PRO A 141 -5.18 20.34 7.05
C PRO A 141 -4.14 19.84 8.04
N ALA A 142 -4.12 18.51 8.25
CA ALA A 142 -3.14 17.86 9.11
C ALA A 142 -2.64 16.56 8.50
N ALA A 143 -1.33 16.29 8.66
CA ALA A 143 -0.70 15.03 8.32
C ALA A 143 0.04 14.45 9.52
N PHE A 144 0.11 13.12 9.56
CA PHE A 144 0.92 12.37 10.52
C PHE A 144 2.07 11.69 9.76
N MET A 145 3.29 11.86 10.22
CA MET A 145 4.48 11.27 9.62
C MET A 145 5.08 10.20 10.51
N THR A 146 5.75 9.24 9.87
CA THR A 146 6.60 8.27 10.57
C THR A 146 7.68 9.02 11.36
N ARG A 147 8.31 8.32 12.30
CA ARG A 147 9.44 8.89 13.03
C ARG A 147 10.63 9.17 12.12
N ASP A 148 10.94 8.21 11.26
CA ASP A 148 12.13 8.28 10.41
C ASP A 148 12.01 9.40 9.38
N ASP A 149 10.86 9.54 8.72
CA ASP A 149 10.62 10.64 7.79
C ASP A 149 10.59 12.00 8.48
N GLY A 150 9.98 12.05 9.66
CA GLY A 150 10.01 13.25 10.49
C GLY A 150 11.41 13.67 10.88
N ASP A 151 12.28 12.73 11.23
CA ASP A 151 13.68 13.01 11.57
C ASP A 151 14.49 13.50 10.36
N LEU A 152 14.14 13.11 9.11
CA LEU A 152 14.72 13.70 7.90
C LEU A 152 14.36 15.18 7.76
N LEU A 153 13.08 15.55 7.95
CA LEU A 153 12.66 16.95 7.93
C LEU A 153 13.38 17.74 9.02
N LEU A 154 13.51 17.16 10.22
CA LEU A 154 14.16 17.80 11.35
C LEU A 154 15.65 18.03 11.12
N ALA A 155 16.35 17.09 10.53
CA ALA A 155 17.76 17.23 10.20
C ALA A 155 18.02 18.47 9.33
N GLU A 156 17.19 18.68 8.29
CA GLU A 156 17.30 19.87 7.44
C GLU A 156 16.92 21.14 8.19
N TYR A 157 15.82 21.11 8.96
CA TYR A 157 15.36 22.24 9.72
C TYR A 157 16.40 22.69 10.77
N ASP A 158 16.96 21.75 11.53
CA ASP A 158 17.96 22.02 12.57
C ASP A 158 19.30 22.49 12.00
N ASN A 159 19.63 22.11 10.76
CA ASN A 159 20.76 22.65 10.01
C ASN A 159 20.51 24.08 9.48
N GLY A 160 19.32 24.63 9.72
CA GLY A 160 18.93 25.97 9.28
C GLY A 160 18.49 26.06 7.82
N ASN A 161 18.26 24.94 7.17
CA ASN A 161 17.71 24.90 5.82
C ASN A 161 16.18 25.08 5.88
N PRO A 162 15.61 26.01 5.09
CA PRO A 162 14.17 26.15 5.02
C PRO A 162 13.52 24.88 4.45
N VAL A 163 12.63 24.27 5.23
CA VAL A 163 11.81 23.14 4.76
C VAL A 163 10.42 23.68 4.44
N THR A 164 9.92 23.38 3.25
CA THR A 164 8.57 23.73 2.79
C THR A 164 7.81 22.44 2.49
N ALA A 165 6.56 22.39 2.94
CA ALA A 165 5.66 21.29 2.69
C ALA A 165 4.35 21.80 2.08
N ALA A 166 3.62 20.91 1.42
CA ALA A 166 2.35 21.22 0.80
C ALA A 166 1.30 20.16 1.14
N PHE A 167 0.09 20.63 1.45
CA PHE A 167 -1.15 19.88 1.37
C PHE A 167 -1.83 20.28 0.07
N TYR A 168 -2.19 19.33 -0.76
CA TYR A 168 -2.75 19.61 -2.07
C TYR A 168 -3.83 18.59 -2.44
N ILE A 169 -4.65 18.94 -3.40
CA ILE A 169 -5.58 18.01 -4.02
C ILE A 169 -4.88 17.46 -5.25
N PRO A 170 -4.65 16.15 -5.33
CA PRO A 170 -4.04 15.56 -6.52
C PRO A 170 -4.88 15.86 -7.77
N VAL A 171 -4.23 16.01 -8.90
CA VAL A 171 -4.88 16.11 -10.20
C VAL A 171 -5.33 14.73 -10.65
N ILE A 172 -4.53 13.71 -10.39
CA ILE A 172 -4.89 12.33 -10.62
C ILE A 172 -5.46 11.77 -9.31
N ASP A 173 -6.77 11.57 -9.28
CA ASP A 173 -7.46 10.98 -8.14
C ASP A 173 -7.18 9.48 -8.06
N ASN A 174 -7.21 8.80 -9.21
CA ASN A 174 -7.03 7.37 -9.31
C ASN A 174 -6.53 6.94 -10.68
N ALA A 175 -5.87 5.80 -10.75
CA ALA A 175 -5.49 5.15 -12.00
C ALA A 175 -5.54 3.63 -11.84
N HIS A 176 -6.01 2.95 -12.88
CA HIS A 176 -6.22 1.52 -12.87
C HIS A 176 -5.67 0.86 -14.13
N ALA A 177 -4.81 -0.16 -13.95
CA ALA A 177 -4.29 -0.98 -15.04
C ALA A 177 -4.76 -2.44 -14.94
N ILE A 178 -4.79 -3.04 -13.76
CA ILE A 178 -5.06 -4.46 -13.55
C ILE A 178 -5.67 -4.72 -12.16
N TYR A 179 -6.47 -5.78 -12.05
CA TYR A 179 -7.21 -6.14 -10.82
C TYR A 179 -6.38 -6.85 -9.76
N HIS A 180 -5.32 -7.57 -10.17
CA HIS A 180 -4.46 -8.34 -9.26
C HIS A 180 -3.02 -7.91 -9.40
N TYR A 181 -2.29 -7.93 -8.30
CA TYR A 181 -0.85 -7.71 -8.37
C TYR A 181 -0.15 -8.83 -9.16
N SER A 182 -0.43 -10.09 -8.84
CA SER A 182 0.11 -11.24 -9.58
C SER A 182 -1.00 -12.03 -10.26
N THR A 183 -0.78 -12.38 -11.53
CA THR A 183 -1.72 -13.19 -12.32
C THR A 183 -0.96 -14.27 -13.09
N PRO A 184 -1.40 -15.54 -13.07
CA PRO A 184 -0.80 -16.58 -13.91
C PRO A 184 -0.87 -16.21 -15.39
N GLN A 185 0.18 -16.53 -16.16
CA GLN A 185 0.33 -16.11 -17.55
C GLN A 185 -0.82 -16.58 -18.45
N ASP A 186 -1.35 -17.78 -18.22
CA ASP A 186 -2.48 -18.33 -18.98
C ASP A 186 -3.84 -17.73 -18.57
N GLN A 187 -3.85 -16.91 -17.51
CA GLN A 187 -5.02 -16.23 -16.96
C GLN A 187 -5.00 -14.72 -17.18
N ILE A 188 -3.94 -14.19 -17.77
CA ILE A 188 -3.83 -12.77 -18.10
C ILE A 188 -4.91 -12.41 -19.11
N LEU A 189 -5.61 -11.32 -18.83
CA LEU A 189 -6.51 -10.65 -19.75
C LEU A 189 -5.78 -9.50 -20.45
N ASP A 190 -6.29 -9.11 -21.61
CA ASP A 190 -5.90 -7.84 -22.20
C ASP A 190 -6.22 -6.72 -21.21
N LEU A 191 -5.29 -5.80 -21.02
CA LEU A 191 -5.53 -4.58 -20.23
C LEU A 191 -6.34 -3.60 -21.10
N ASP A 192 -7.63 -3.85 -21.23
CA ASP A 192 -8.59 -3.07 -22.05
C ASP A 192 -9.55 -2.20 -21.22
N GLU A 193 -9.41 -2.27 -19.90
CA GLU A 193 -10.17 -1.48 -18.94
C GLU A 193 -9.29 -0.48 -18.18
N MET A 194 -8.09 -0.19 -18.69
CA MET A 194 -7.24 0.83 -18.09
C MET A 194 -7.92 2.18 -18.10
N ASP A 195 -7.88 2.86 -16.98
CA ASP A 195 -8.40 4.21 -16.86
C ASP A 195 -7.59 5.09 -15.91
N ILE A 196 -7.87 6.37 -15.94
CA ILE A 196 -7.34 7.38 -15.06
C ILE A 196 -8.46 8.35 -14.71
N THR A 197 -8.70 8.57 -13.44
CA THR A 197 -9.63 9.58 -12.97
C THR A 197 -8.86 10.85 -12.61
N VAL A 198 -9.23 11.92 -13.29
CA VAL A 198 -8.57 13.23 -13.21
C VAL A 198 -9.53 14.23 -12.60
N TYR A 199 -9.07 14.99 -11.62
CA TYR A 199 -9.81 16.07 -10.99
C TYR A 199 -9.27 17.43 -11.42
N ASN A 200 -10.10 18.22 -12.10
CA ASN A 200 -9.78 19.62 -12.37
C ASN A 200 -10.07 20.47 -11.13
N ASN A 201 -9.08 20.69 -10.28
CA ASN A 201 -9.19 21.50 -9.08
C ASN A 201 -9.04 23.01 -9.32
N SER A 202 -9.00 23.42 -10.58
CA SER A 202 -8.87 24.83 -10.96
C SER A 202 -10.24 25.53 -11.06
N ASN A 203 -10.22 26.86 -11.14
CA ASN A 203 -11.43 27.68 -11.31
C ASN A 203 -11.77 27.96 -12.79
N HIS A 204 -11.15 27.25 -13.72
CA HIS A 204 -11.40 27.33 -15.17
C HIS A 204 -11.39 25.93 -15.78
N ASP A 205 -12.00 25.83 -16.96
CA ASP A 205 -11.98 24.58 -17.70
C ASP A 205 -10.57 24.26 -18.19
N GLU A 206 -10.11 23.02 -17.99
CA GLU A 206 -8.88 22.54 -18.57
C GLU A 206 -9.13 22.02 -19.99
N THR A 207 -8.31 22.46 -20.93
CA THR A 207 -8.46 22.11 -22.35
C THR A 207 -7.25 21.34 -22.87
N ASN A 208 -7.48 20.58 -23.97
CA ASN A 208 -6.44 19.72 -24.58
C ASN A 208 -5.82 18.74 -23.57
N VAL A 209 -6.67 18.13 -22.75
CA VAL A 209 -6.21 17.16 -21.75
C VAL A 209 -5.78 15.87 -22.43
N VAL A 210 -4.55 15.43 -22.13
CA VAL A 210 -3.97 14.19 -22.65
C VAL A 210 -3.64 13.28 -21.48
N ALA A 211 -4.37 12.19 -21.33
CA ALA A 211 -4.02 11.09 -20.45
C ALA A 211 -3.02 10.16 -21.13
N THR A 212 -2.01 9.75 -20.42
CA THR A 212 -0.94 8.87 -20.92
C THR A 212 -0.69 7.74 -19.92
N VAL A 213 -0.58 6.52 -20.41
CA VAL A 213 0.01 5.41 -19.64
C VAL A 213 1.22 4.87 -20.40
N VAL A 214 2.34 4.72 -19.69
CA VAL A 214 3.56 4.09 -20.19
C VAL A 214 3.72 2.75 -19.48
N ILE A 215 3.57 1.66 -20.23
CA ILE A 215 3.73 0.31 -19.70
C ILE A 215 5.13 -0.16 -20.02
N THR A 216 5.90 -0.50 -18.99
CA THR A 216 7.24 -1.07 -19.11
C THR A 216 7.18 -2.56 -18.81
N ASP A 217 7.61 -3.39 -19.76
CA ASP A 217 7.65 -4.85 -19.61
C ASP A 217 8.90 -5.31 -18.81
N PRO A 218 8.97 -6.60 -18.40
CA PRO A 218 10.12 -7.12 -17.66
C PRO A 218 11.47 -7.03 -18.39
N ALA A 219 11.46 -6.87 -19.72
CA ALA A 219 12.67 -6.67 -20.51
C ALA A 219 13.07 -5.19 -20.66
N GLY A 220 12.25 -4.27 -20.10
CA GLY A 220 12.46 -2.82 -20.18
C GLY A 220 11.93 -2.18 -21.46
N ASN A 221 11.14 -2.89 -22.27
CA ASN A 221 10.50 -2.29 -23.43
C ASN A 221 9.29 -1.48 -22.98
N GLN A 222 9.08 -0.32 -23.60
CA GLN A 222 8.00 0.59 -23.26
C GLN A 222 6.94 0.62 -24.34
N THR A 223 5.68 0.56 -23.92
CA THR A 223 4.51 0.80 -24.75
C THR A 223 3.75 2.00 -24.18
N THR A 224 3.50 3.00 -25.02
CA THR A 224 2.76 4.20 -24.61
C THR A 224 1.38 4.20 -25.23
N LEU A 225 0.34 4.36 -24.40
CA LEU A 225 -1.04 4.58 -24.83
C LEU A 225 -1.46 5.98 -24.40
N THR A 226 -2.28 6.64 -25.22
CA THR A 226 -2.74 8.00 -24.95
C THR A 226 -4.22 8.14 -25.31
N GLU A 227 -4.93 8.92 -24.48
CA GLU A 227 -6.31 9.35 -24.75
C GLU A 227 -6.41 10.87 -24.63
N ASN A 228 -7.27 11.45 -25.46
CA ASN A 228 -7.44 12.90 -25.54
C ASN A 228 -8.86 13.29 -25.14
N VAL A 229 -8.95 14.21 -24.18
CA VAL A 229 -10.21 14.83 -23.76
C VAL A 229 -10.16 16.32 -24.07
N ALA A 230 -11.13 16.80 -24.82
CA ALA A 230 -11.14 18.19 -25.28
C ALA A 230 -11.24 19.20 -24.14
N ASN A 231 -11.99 18.84 -23.09
CA ASN A 231 -12.28 19.73 -21.96
C ASN A 231 -12.66 18.95 -20.70
N ILE A 232 -12.15 19.35 -19.54
CA ILE A 232 -12.63 18.96 -18.21
C ILE A 232 -13.09 20.24 -17.51
N PRO A 233 -14.38 20.38 -17.16
CA PRO A 233 -14.90 21.58 -16.53
C PRO A 233 -14.25 21.86 -15.17
N ALA A 234 -14.22 23.14 -14.78
CA ALA A 234 -13.71 23.56 -13.48
C ALA A 234 -14.39 22.84 -12.30
N ASN A 235 -13.62 22.43 -11.32
CA ASN A 235 -14.10 21.73 -10.11
C ASN A 235 -14.92 20.47 -10.41
N THR A 236 -14.54 19.71 -11.45
CA THR A 236 -15.12 18.40 -11.76
C THR A 236 -14.05 17.34 -11.93
N ASP A 237 -14.43 16.10 -11.72
CA ASP A 237 -13.66 14.92 -12.08
C ASP A 237 -14.05 14.41 -13.46
N SER A 238 -13.18 13.63 -14.06
CA SER A 238 -13.40 12.92 -15.31
C SER A 238 -12.60 11.63 -15.34
N THR A 239 -13.28 10.50 -15.50
CA THR A 239 -12.62 9.23 -15.77
C THR A 239 -12.34 9.10 -17.27
N ILE A 240 -11.09 8.89 -17.62
CA ILE A 240 -10.60 8.75 -18.99
C ILE A 240 -10.17 7.31 -19.19
N SER A 241 -10.92 6.55 -19.95
CA SER A 241 -10.60 5.15 -20.26
C SER A 241 -9.74 5.07 -21.51
N PHE A 242 -8.68 4.25 -21.45
CA PHE A 242 -7.81 4.00 -22.59
C PHE A 242 -8.52 3.03 -23.55
N THR A 243 -8.65 3.42 -24.81
CA THR A 243 -9.39 2.64 -25.81
C THR A 243 -8.55 1.55 -26.48
N ASN A 244 -7.24 1.62 -26.33
CA ASN A 244 -6.31 0.62 -26.85
C ASN A 244 -5.91 -0.33 -25.72
N ALA A 245 -6.02 -1.63 -25.98
CA ALA A 245 -5.60 -2.68 -25.07
C ALA A 245 -4.08 -2.92 -25.13
N TYR A 246 -3.52 -3.39 -24.03
CA TYR A 246 -2.17 -3.94 -23.93
C TYR A 246 -2.24 -5.37 -23.38
N THR A 247 -1.54 -6.32 -24.00
CA THR A 247 -1.49 -7.72 -23.54
C THR A 247 -0.13 -8.02 -22.92
N PRO A 248 -0.04 -8.15 -21.60
CA PRO A 248 1.17 -8.63 -20.93
C PRO A 248 1.44 -10.08 -21.36
N ALA A 249 2.62 -10.37 -21.91
CA ALA A 249 2.93 -11.70 -22.45
C ALA A 249 4.13 -12.38 -21.78
N ALA A 250 5.06 -11.61 -21.21
CA ALA A 250 6.26 -12.15 -20.57
C ALA A 250 6.04 -12.35 -19.07
N LEU A 251 6.70 -13.36 -18.50
CA LEU A 251 6.78 -13.53 -17.04
C LEU A 251 7.61 -12.41 -16.42
N GLY A 252 7.21 -11.95 -15.25
CA GLY A 252 7.90 -10.95 -14.44
C GLY A 252 7.10 -9.69 -14.19
N THR A 253 7.76 -8.70 -13.62
CA THR A 253 7.13 -7.46 -13.15
C THR A 253 7.00 -6.43 -14.27
N TYR A 254 5.82 -5.86 -14.36
CA TYR A 254 5.46 -4.74 -15.22
C TYR A 254 5.26 -3.48 -14.39
N THR A 255 5.47 -2.34 -15.03
CA THR A 255 5.17 -1.03 -14.45
C THR A 255 4.26 -0.27 -15.40
N ALA A 256 3.13 0.25 -14.90
CA ALA A 256 2.25 1.17 -15.61
C ALA A 256 2.36 2.56 -14.97
N GLU A 257 2.88 3.52 -15.70
CA GLU A 257 3.05 4.91 -15.26
C GLU A 257 1.97 5.78 -15.90
N PHE A 258 1.02 6.24 -15.10
CA PHE A 258 -0.08 7.10 -15.53
C PHE A 258 0.28 8.55 -15.30
N SER A 259 -0.01 9.38 -16.29
CA SER A 259 0.18 10.82 -16.22
C SER A 259 -0.89 11.56 -17.02
N VAL A 260 -1.08 12.83 -16.70
CA VAL A 260 -1.99 13.70 -17.43
C VAL A 260 -1.31 15.03 -17.71
N THR A 261 -1.60 15.59 -18.88
CA THR A 261 -1.17 16.94 -19.27
C THR A 261 -2.34 17.72 -19.82
N ALA A 262 -2.30 19.06 -19.71
CA ALA A 262 -3.28 19.97 -20.27
C ALA A 262 -2.62 21.28 -20.68
N ASP A 263 -3.40 22.23 -21.19
CA ASP A 263 -2.88 23.58 -21.52
C ASP A 263 -2.38 24.32 -20.27
N SER A 264 -2.94 24.02 -19.10
CA SER A 264 -2.46 24.57 -17.82
C SER A 264 -1.27 23.78 -17.29
N ALA A 265 -0.21 24.50 -16.90
CA ALA A 265 1.00 23.88 -16.32
C ALA A 265 0.76 23.18 -14.99
N THR A 266 -0.31 23.46 -14.28
CA THR A 266 -0.66 22.84 -13.00
C THR A 266 -1.05 21.36 -13.14
N PHE A 267 -1.45 20.93 -14.35
CA PHE A 267 -1.79 19.53 -14.66
C PHE A 267 -0.57 18.65 -15.00
N ASN A 268 0.61 19.17 -15.08
CA ASN A 268 1.72 18.51 -15.79
C ASN A 268 2.72 17.75 -14.93
N ASN A 269 2.46 17.49 -13.65
CA ASN A 269 3.53 17.05 -12.74
C ASN A 269 3.20 15.83 -11.87
N GLU A 270 2.08 15.19 -12.05
CA GLU A 270 1.73 13.99 -11.30
C GLU A 270 1.92 12.73 -12.14
N VAL A 271 2.50 11.71 -11.52
CA VAL A 271 2.60 10.37 -12.07
C VAL A 271 2.16 9.39 -11.00
N ILE A 272 1.17 8.56 -11.33
CA ILE A 272 0.80 7.40 -10.51
C ILE A 272 1.46 6.17 -11.13
N VAL A 273 2.13 5.37 -10.30
CA VAL A 273 2.81 4.15 -10.73
C VAL A 273 2.10 2.95 -10.14
N GLN A 274 1.65 2.06 -11.02
CA GLN A 274 1.09 0.78 -10.65
C GLN A 274 2.01 -0.34 -11.12
N ASN A 275 2.46 -1.20 -10.19
CA ASN A 275 3.26 -2.37 -10.51
C ASN A 275 2.38 -3.61 -10.45
N PHE A 276 2.59 -4.55 -11.38
CA PHE A 276 1.95 -5.85 -11.39
C PHE A 276 2.90 -6.92 -11.94
N GLU A 277 2.57 -8.18 -11.73
CA GLU A 277 3.41 -9.30 -12.09
C GLU A 277 2.64 -10.35 -12.88
N VAL A 278 3.25 -10.85 -13.94
CA VAL A 278 2.82 -12.08 -14.63
C VAL A 278 3.64 -13.23 -14.09
N THR A 279 2.98 -14.19 -13.47
CA THR A 279 3.61 -15.37 -12.85
C THR A 279 3.36 -16.64 -13.66
N ASP A 280 4.06 -17.73 -13.32
CA ASP A 280 3.76 -19.05 -13.89
C ASP A 280 2.44 -19.63 -13.33
N HIS A 281 2.22 -19.52 -12.01
CA HIS A 281 1.18 -20.31 -11.32
C HIS A 281 0.46 -19.60 -10.18
N THR A 282 0.71 -18.32 -9.92
CA THR A 282 0.23 -17.67 -8.70
C THR A 282 -0.65 -16.47 -8.98
N TRP A 283 -1.86 -16.45 -8.39
CA TRP A 283 -2.61 -15.22 -8.16
C TRP A 283 -2.28 -14.63 -6.79
N ALA A 284 -2.04 -13.34 -6.74
CA ALA A 284 -1.90 -12.57 -5.51
C ALA A 284 -2.48 -11.16 -5.66
N ASN A 285 -3.13 -10.65 -4.62
CA ASN A 285 -3.51 -9.25 -4.53
C ASN A 285 -2.44 -8.44 -3.78
N ASP A 286 -1.56 -9.10 -3.10
CA ASP A 286 -0.43 -8.57 -2.38
C ASP A 286 0.84 -8.51 -3.24
N ASN A 287 1.73 -7.57 -2.95
CA ASN A 287 3.03 -7.41 -3.61
C ASN A 287 4.18 -8.18 -2.91
N GLY A 288 3.85 -9.07 -1.99
CA GLY A 288 4.83 -9.85 -1.22
C GLY A 288 5.48 -9.10 -0.06
N THR A 289 5.16 -7.82 0.14
CA THR A 289 5.73 -7.01 1.24
C THR A 289 4.71 -6.87 2.36
N SER A 290 5.00 -7.42 3.53
CA SER A 290 4.17 -7.19 4.71
C SER A 290 4.35 -5.76 5.22
N ILE A 291 3.24 -5.11 5.55
CA ILE A 291 3.22 -3.80 6.24
C ILE A 291 2.71 -3.91 7.67
N GLY A 292 2.49 -5.13 8.16
CA GLY A 292 1.98 -5.44 9.49
C GLY A 292 0.85 -6.44 9.47
N ALA A 293 0.14 -6.53 10.58
CA ALA A 293 -1.02 -7.39 10.72
C ALA A 293 -2.21 -6.62 11.30
N ILE A 294 -3.42 -7.07 10.95
CA ILE A 294 -4.64 -6.50 11.47
C ILE A 294 -5.40 -7.51 12.30
N ILE A 295 -5.93 -7.03 13.41
CA ILE A 295 -6.96 -7.68 14.21
C ILE A 295 -8.12 -6.71 14.42
N PRO A 296 -9.37 -7.20 14.50
CA PRO A 296 -10.51 -6.34 14.81
C PRO A 296 -10.41 -5.74 16.21
N ALA A 297 -10.62 -4.44 16.30
CA ALA A 297 -10.71 -3.77 17.59
C ALA A 297 -11.92 -4.29 18.38
N GLY A 298 -11.69 -4.70 19.64
CA GLY A 298 -12.75 -5.23 20.51
C GLY A 298 -13.14 -6.67 20.18
N PHE A 299 -12.26 -7.42 19.51
CA PHE A 299 -12.45 -8.86 19.34
C PHE A 299 -12.74 -9.51 20.70
N ASP A 300 -13.90 -10.10 20.83
CA ASP A 300 -14.24 -10.93 21.96
C ASP A 300 -14.37 -12.40 21.53
N GLN A 301 -14.42 -13.28 22.49
CA GLN A 301 -14.38 -14.74 22.31
C GLN A 301 -15.57 -15.31 21.52
N THR A 302 -16.44 -14.48 21.02
CA THR A 302 -17.66 -14.88 20.32
C THR A 302 -17.59 -14.67 18.82
N PHE A 303 -16.47 -14.13 18.34
CA PHE A 303 -16.31 -13.79 16.93
C PHE A 303 -15.65 -14.89 16.11
N ARG A 304 -16.18 -15.09 14.94
CA ARG A 304 -15.49 -15.61 13.79
C ARG A 304 -14.68 -14.45 13.17
N TYR A 305 -13.45 -14.72 12.77
CA TYR A 305 -12.60 -13.73 12.09
C TYR A 305 -11.91 -14.36 10.90
N ASP A 306 -12.39 -14.04 9.72
CA ASP A 306 -11.87 -14.56 8.47
C ASP A 306 -11.33 -13.42 7.61
N VAL A 307 -10.36 -13.75 6.78
CA VAL A 307 -9.90 -12.90 5.66
C VAL A 307 -10.02 -13.66 4.36
N GLY A 308 -10.20 -12.93 3.25
CA GLY A 308 -10.32 -13.53 1.93
C GLY A 308 -9.85 -12.60 0.83
N ASN A 309 -9.59 -13.16 -0.35
CA ASN A 309 -9.28 -12.43 -1.56
C ASN A 309 -10.10 -12.96 -2.73
N PHE A 310 -10.70 -12.06 -3.51
CA PHE A 310 -11.31 -12.39 -4.78
C PHE A 310 -10.23 -12.57 -5.86
N PHE A 311 -10.46 -13.58 -6.73
CA PHE A 311 -9.68 -13.81 -7.93
C PHE A 311 -10.60 -14.03 -9.13
N PHE A 312 -10.17 -13.56 -10.28
CA PHE A 312 -10.90 -13.65 -11.53
C PHE A 312 -10.12 -14.51 -12.52
N THR A 313 -10.80 -15.50 -13.11
CA THR A 313 -10.20 -16.29 -14.16
C THR A 313 -10.24 -15.55 -15.50
N GLY A 314 -9.22 -15.77 -16.32
CA GLY A 314 -9.11 -15.21 -17.64
C GLY A 314 -10.03 -15.89 -18.67
N ALA A 315 -9.64 -15.79 -19.93
CA ALA A 315 -10.37 -16.41 -21.05
C ALA A 315 -10.27 -17.95 -21.08
N ASN A 316 -9.39 -18.53 -20.25
CA ASN A 316 -9.19 -19.98 -20.15
C ASN A 316 -9.68 -20.48 -18.79
N PRO A 317 -10.18 -21.73 -18.71
CA PRO A 317 -10.37 -22.37 -17.41
C PRO A 317 -9.02 -22.60 -16.73
N ALA A 318 -9.01 -22.65 -15.40
CA ALA A 318 -7.82 -22.94 -14.61
C ALA A 318 -8.05 -24.14 -13.69
N THR A 319 -7.02 -24.94 -13.45
CA THR A 319 -7.02 -25.93 -12.37
C THR A 319 -6.15 -25.40 -11.24
N VAL A 320 -6.67 -25.37 -10.02
CA VAL A 320 -5.93 -24.91 -8.82
C VAL A 320 -5.62 -26.09 -7.91
N THR A 321 -4.55 -25.95 -7.12
CA THR A 321 -4.05 -27.03 -6.27
C THR A 321 -3.71 -26.58 -4.86
N HIS A 322 -3.27 -25.34 -4.65
CA HIS A 322 -2.79 -24.86 -3.36
C HIS A 322 -3.27 -23.44 -3.09
N ALA A 323 -3.28 -23.10 -1.81
CA ALA A 323 -3.37 -21.72 -1.32
C ALA A 323 -2.21 -21.43 -0.38
N SER A 324 -1.86 -20.15 -0.18
CA SER A 324 -0.89 -19.75 0.83
C SER A 324 -1.40 -18.54 1.61
N PHE A 325 -1.09 -18.49 2.91
CA PHE A 325 -1.44 -17.38 3.81
C PHE A 325 -0.41 -17.25 4.94
N GLY A 326 -0.39 -16.12 5.63
CA GLY A 326 0.56 -15.88 6.70
C GLY A 326 -0.04 -15.27 7.97
N LEU A 327 0.65 -15.50 9.10
CA LEU A 327 0.33 -14.96 10.41
C LEU A 327 1.57 -14.24 10.98
N GLU A 328 1.35 -13.05 11.59
CA GLU A 328 2.41 -12.29 12.24
C GLU A 328 2.91 -12.99 13.51
N VAL A 329 1.99 -13.54 14.32
CA VAL A 329 2.28 -14.15 15.62
C VAL A 329 1.69 -15.56 15.68
N PRO A 330 2.28 -16.57 15.01
CA PRO A 330 1.75 -17.93 15.02
C PRO A 330 1.65 -18.54 16.44
N ASP A 331 2.57 -18.17 17.34
CA ASP A 331 2.56 -18.63 18.74
C ASP A 331 1.24 -18.32 19.45
N SER A 332 0.58 -17.23 19.11
CA SER A 332 -0.68 -16.81 19.75
C SER A 332 -1.84 -17.73 19.44
N VAL A 333 -1.77 -18.46 18.33
CA VAL A 333 -2.80 -19.39 17.84
C VAL A 333 -2.23 -20.80 17.60
N ASN A 334 -1.14 -21.15 18.29
CA ASN A 334 -0.51 -22.45 18.16
C ASN A 334 -1.47 -23.60 18.56
N GLY A 335 -1.60 -24.60 17.70
CA GLY A 335 -2.53 -25.72 17.85
C GLY A 335 -3.97 -25.43 17.43
N GLU A 336 -4.29 -24.20 17.03
CA GLU A 336 -5.59 -23.85 16.46
C GLU A 336 -5.68 -24.27 14.99
N THR A 337 -6.89 -24.59 14.54
CA THR A 337 -7.14 -25.03 13.16
C THR A 337 -7.89 -23.95 12.39
N PHE A 338 -7.41 -23.67 11.20
CA PHE A 338 -7.99 -22.74 10.25
C PHE A 338 -8.62 -23.53 9.10
N ASP A 339 -9.77 -23.08 8.64
CA ASP A 339 -10.42 -23.60 7.45
C ASP A 339 -10.08 -22.71 6.26
N ILE A 340 -9.48 -23.29 5.22
CA ILE A 340 -9.19 -22.63 3.96
C ILE A 340 -10.23 -23.09 2.94
N ILE A 341 -11.08 -22.18 2.47
CA ILE A 341 -12.20 -22.51 1.59
C ILE A 341 -12.14 -21.67 0.32
N LEU A 342 -12.26 -22.33 -0.82
CA LEU A 342 -12.41 -21.69 -2.13
C LEU A 342 -13.88 -21.76 -2.55
N TYR A 343 -14.46 -20.61 -2.82
CA TYR A 343 -15.83 -20.45 -3.29
C TYR A 343 -15.87 -20.03 -4.76
N ASP A 344 -16.82 -20.59 -5.50
CA ASP A 344 -17.32 -20.02 -6.75
C ASP A 344 -18.44 -19.04 -6.39
N CYS A 345 -18.24 -17.78 -6.75
CA CYS A 345 -19.13 -16.68 -6.38
C CYS A 345 -20.02 -16.20 -7.54
N ASP A 346 -19.87 -16.80 -8.74
CA ASP A 346 -20.63 -16.49 -9.96
C ASP A 346 -20.82 -17.77 -10.78
N VAL A 347 -21.58 -18.71 -10.22
CA VAL A 347 -21.79 -20.07 -10.80
C VAL A 347 -22.43 -20.01 -12.19
N ASN A 348 -23.25 -18.97 -12.44
CA ASN A 348 -23.94 -18.81 -13.71
C ASN A 348 -23.14 -18.02 -14.76
N LEU A 349 -21.97 -17.49 -14.38
CA LEU A 349 -21.04 -16.69 -15.19
C LEU A 349 -21.71 -15.46 -15.84
N ASP A 350 -22.59 -14.78 -15.11
CA ASP A 350 -23.24 -13.57 -15.58
C ASP A 350 -22.48 -12.27 -15.20
N GLY A 351 -21.37 -12.44 -14.49
CA GLY A 351 -20.52 -11.36 -14.03
C GLY A 351 -21.07 -10.64 -12.79
N GLN A 352 -21.98 -11.26 -12.04
CA GLN A 352 -22.51 -10.77 -10.77
C GLN A 352 -22.19 -11.77 -9.66
N LEU A 353 -21.98 -11.30 -8.45
CA LEU A 353 -21.92 -12.20 -7.30
C LEU A 353 -23.30 -12.83 -7.06
N ASP A 354 -23.32 -14.13 -6.81
CA ASP A 354 -24.56 -14.89 -6.52
C ASP A 354 -25.24 -14.45 -5.21
N GLY A 355 -24.55 -13.69 -4.37
CA GLY A 355 -25.08 -13.18 -3.11
C GLY A 355 -24.13 -12.26 -2.37
N THR A 356 -24.36 -12.10 -1.07
CA THR A 356 -23.64 -11.14 -0.21
C THR A 356 -22.98 -11.80 1.01
N ASP A 357 -23.10 -13.13 1.17
CA ASP A 357 -22.51 -13.88 2.28
C ASP A 357 -21.97 -15.23 1.79
N TYR A 358 -21.11 -15.88 2.56
CA TYR A 358 -20.59 -17.22 2.26
C TYR A 358 -21.69 -18.27 2.01
N ALA A 359 -22.83 -18.11 2.67
CA ALA A 359 -23.97 -19.02 2.48
C ALA A 359 -24.59 -18.96 1.06
N ASP A 360 -24.35 -17.88 0.35
CA ASP A 360 -24.86 -17.67 -0.99
C ASP A 360 -23.91 -18.24 -2.07
N PHE A 361 -22.63 -18.46 -1.71
CA PHE A 361 -21.59 -18.92 -2.62
C PHE A 361 -21.47 -20.45 -2.63
N THR A 362 -20.94 -20.99 -3.71
CA THR A 362 -20.71 -22.43 -3.84
C THR A 362 -19.28 -22.78 -3.46
N ALA A 363 -19.06 -23.47 -2.33
CA ALA A 363 -17.74 -23.99 -2.00
C ALA A 363 -17.32 -25.08 -3.02
N VAL A 364 -16.12 -24.93 -3.59
CA VAL A 364 -15.58 -25.85 -4.61
C VAL A 364 -14.37 -26.62 -4.13
N ALA A 365 -13.63 -26.05 -3.17
CA ALA A 365 -12.49 -26.73 -2.56
C ALA A 365 -12.30 -26.31 -1.12
N PHE A 366 -11.57 -27.15 -0.38
CA PHE A 366 -11.29 -26.87 1.01
C PHE A 366 -9.96 -27.48 1.47
N ALA A 367 -9.38 -26.92 2.54
CA ALA A 367 -8.33 -27.52 3.34
C ALA A 367 -8.45 -27.09 4.80
N ASN A 368 -7.80 -27.84 5.68
CA ASN A 368 -7.61 -27.44 7.07
C ASN A 368 -6.09 -27.28 7.32
N TYR A 369 -5.74 -26.28 8.10
CA TYR A 369 -4.37 -26.08 8.58
C TYR A 369 -4.35 -25.89 10.08
N THR A 370 -3.68 -26.80 10.79
CA THR A 370 -3.45 -26.63 12.24
C THR A 370 -2.12 -25.93 12.43
N VAL A 371 -2.13 -24.79 13.11
CA VAL A 371 -0.94 -23.99 13.33
C VAL A 371 0.05 -24.74 14.21
N ASP A 372 1.23 -24.96 13.69
CA ASP A 372 2.42 -25.39 14.43
C ASP A 372 3.43 -24.23 14.40
N ALA A 373 3.46 -23.45 15.46
CA ALA A 373 4.32 -22.28 15.55
C ALA A 373 5.83 -22.61 15.47
N ALA A 374 6.20 -23.89 15.66
CA ALA A 374 7.59 -24.32 15.49
C ALA A 374 7.99 -24.44 14.00
N THR A 375 7.02 -24.61 13.11
CA THR A 375 7.23 -24.82 11.67
C THR A 375 6.67 -23.69 10.81
N MET A 376 5.72 -22.91 11.33
CA MET A 376 5.17 -21.72 10.66
C MET A 376 6.02 -20.50 11.02
N PRO A 377 6.77 -19.91 10.08
CA PRO A 377 7.52 -18.70 10.34
C PRO A 377 6.59 -17.52 10.63
N ALA A 378 6.98 -16.65 11.57
CA ALA A 378 6.29 -15.38 11.76
C ALA A 378 6.51 -14.47 10.53
N ASN A 379 5.49 -13.73 10.14
CA ASN A 379 5.51 -12.82 8.97
C ASN A 379 5.82 -13.50 7.62
N ASP A 380 5.62 -14.82 7.52
CA ASP A 380 5.79 -15.57 6.28
C ASP A 380 4.53 -16.37 5.96
N THR A 381 4.47 -16.99 4.78
CA THR A 381 3.32 -17.76 4.33
C THR A 381 3.56 -19.26 4.45
N VAL A 382 2.51 -19.98 4.85
CA VAL A 382 2.44 -21.44 4.66
C VAL A 382 1.68 -21.76 3.40
N VAL A 383 2.08 -22.84 2.73
CA VAL A 383 1.37 -23.38 1.57
C VAL A 383 0.53 -24.57 2.00
N VAL A 384 -0.73 -24.58 1.58
CA VAL A 384 -1.70 -25.62 1.93
C VAL A 384 -2.28 -26.22 0.64
N GLU A 385 -2.24 -27.56 0.52
CA GLU A 385 -2.87 -28.26 -0.58
C GLU A 385 -4.39 -28.25 -0.41
N LEU A 386 -5.10 -27.82 -1.47
CA LEU A 386 -6.56 -27.80 -1.51
C LEU A 386 -7.12 -29.13 -1.99
N THR A 387 -8.22 -29.55 -1.37
CA THR A 387 -8.98 -30.76 -1.76
C THR A 387 -10.27 -30.37 -2.45
N ALA A 388 -10.53 -30.92 -3.63
CA ALA A 388 -11.78 -30.71 -4.33
C ALA A 388 -12.98 -31.26 -3.52
N LEU A 389 -14.04 -30.50 -3.41
CA LEU A 389 -15.28 -30.94 -2.78
C LEU A 389 -16.10 -31.85 -3.72
N LEU A 390 -15.95 -31.66 -5.02
CA LEU A 390 -16.57 -32.49 -6.04
C LEU A 390 -15.52 -32.90 -7.08
N GLY A 391 -15.50 -34.17 -7.49
CA GLY A 391 -14.55 -34.64 -8.52
C GLY A 391 -13.16 -34.94 -7.95
N SER A 392 -12.16 -34.94 -8.85
CA SER A 392 -10.74 -35.24 -8.55
C SER A 392 -9.81 -34.07 -8.82
N SER A 393 -10.32 -32.97 -9.33
CA SER A 393 -9.61 -31.71 -9.62
C SER A 393 -10.47 -30.52 -9.22
N ILE A 394 -9.82 -29.41 -8.96
CA ILE A 394 -10.47 -28.13 -8.66
C ILE A 394 -10.37 -27.29 -9.93
N ASP A 395 -11.38 -27.43 -10.79
CA ASP A 395 -11.41 -26.76 -12.08
C ASP A 395 -12.28 -25.49 -11.99
N LEU A 396 -11.67 -24.36 -12.27
CA LEU A 396 -12.29 -23.06 -12.31
C LEU A 396 -12.72 -22.73 -13.73
N ALA A 397 -13.95 -22.27 -13.91
CA ALA A 397 -14.47 -21.90 -15.23
C ALA A 397 -13.78 -20.63 -15.75
N ALA A 398 -13.66 -20.49 -17.07
CA ALA A 398 -13.18 -19.26 -17.69
C ALA A 398 -14.17 -18.10 -17.44
N GLY A 399 -13.65 -16.94 -17.08
CA GLY A 399 -14.45 -15.74 -16.80
C GLY A 399 -15.23 -15.81 -15.49
N GLY A 400 -14.86 -16.70 -14.57
CA GLY A 400 -15.50 -16.86 -13.26
C GLY A 400 -14.89 -15.98 -12.19
N THR A 401 -15.66 -15.76 -11.11
CA THR A 401 -15.27 -15.03 -9.92
C THR A 401 -15.16 -15.97 -8.73
N TYR A 402 -14.01 -16.02 -8.11
CA TYR A 402 -13.70 -16.93 -7.01
C TYR A 402 -13.22 -16.18 -5.78
N LEU A 403 -13.59 -16.67 -4.59
CA LEU A 403 -13.16 -16.14 -3.31
C LEU A 403 -12.42 -17.23 -2.54
N ILE A 404 -11.13 -17.05 -2.28
CA ILE A 404 -10.41 -17.88 -1.32
C ILE A 404 -10.46 -17.21 0.05
N THR A 405 -10.72 -17.97 1.09
CA THR A 405 -10.81 -17.47 2.48
C THR A 405 -9.93 -18.29 3.40
N VAL A 406 -9.42 -17.65 4.45
CA VAL A 406 -8.85 -18.30 5.63
C VAL A 406 -9.75 -17.95 6.81
N GLN A 407 -10.37 -18.96 7.39
CA GLN A 407 -11.45 -18.81 8.35
C GLN A 407 -11.00 -19.31 9.72
N TYR A 408 -11.26 -18.51 10.76
CA TYR A 408 -11.01 -18.85 12.14
C TYR A 408 -12.25 -18.61 12.99
N ASP A 409 -12.69 -19.64 13.70
CA ASP A 409 -13.82 -19.58 14.64
C ASP A 409 -13.33 -19.88 16.06
N ALA A 410 -13.23 -18.84 16.88
CA ALA A 410 -12.80 -18.96 18.26
C ALA A 410 -13.71 -19.84 19.13
N LEU A 411 -14.99 -19.98 18.77
CA LEU A 411 -15.94 -20.87 19.47
C LEU A 411 -15.62 -22.34 19.25
N LEU A 412 -14.93 -22.67 18.17
CA LEU A 412 -14.53 -24.04 17.83
C LEU A 412 -13.13 -24.36 18.31
N SER A 413 -12.42 -23.43 18.95
CA SER A 413 -11.07 -23.62 19.45
C SER A 413 -11.00 -24.77 20.45
N PRO A 414 -10.25 -25.86 20.17
CA PRO A 414 -10.10 -26.99 21.09
C PRO A 414 -9.35 -26.63 22.37
N ASN A 415 -8.57 -25.56 22.34
CA ASN A 415 -7.73 -25.10 23.45
C ASN A 415 -8.44 -24.02 24.29
N GLY A 416 -9.64 -23.60 23.90
CA GLY A 416 -10.34 -22.46 24.50
C GLY A 416 -9.56 -21.16 24.31
N ASN A 417 -8.74 -21.10 23.26
CA ASN A 417 -7.98 -19.91 22.91
C ASN A 417 -8.93 -18.85 22.36
N VAL A 418 -8.75 -17.64 22.82
CA VAL A 418 -9.61 -16.51 22.52
C VAL A 418 -8.82 -15.37 21.87
N THR A 419 -7.58 -15.63 21.51
CA THR A 419 -6.73 -14.67 20.84
C THR A 419 -7.07 -14.68 19.34
N PRO A 420 -7.42 -13.53 18.74
CA PRO A 420 -7.64 -13.46 17.30
C PRO A 420 -6.36 -13.72 16.54
N PRO A 421 -6.44 -14.34 15.36
CA PRO A 421 -5.28 -14.46 14.49
C PRO A 421 -4.87 -13.09 13.95
N ASN A 422 -3.56 -12.84 13.92
CA ASN A 422 -2.98 -11.67 13.30
C ASN A 422 -2.59 -12.02 11.86
N TYR A 423 -3.52 -11.87 10.92
CA TYR A 423 -3.22 -12.08 9.50
C TYR A 423 -2.30 -11.00 8.97
N ILE A 424 -1.24 -11.40 8.28
CA ILE A 424 -0.33 -10.43 7.66
C ILE A 424 -0.97 -9.77 6.44
N HIS A 425 -0.62 -8.51 6.24
CA HIS A 425 -1.15 -7.64 5.20
C HIS A 425 -0.06 -7.04 4.35
N SER A 426 -0.43 -6.72 3.14
CA SER A 426 0.33 -5.93 2.19
C SER A 426 -0.44 -4.66 1.86
N SER A 427 0.26 -3.59 1.55
CA SER A 427 -0.37 -2.45 0.89
C SER A 427 -0.78 -2.87 -0.52
N PRO A 428 -2.01 -2.58 -0.95
CA PRO A 428 -2.43 -2.82 -2.34
C PRO A 428 -1.66 -1.96 -3.35
N GLY A 429 -0.85 -1.01 -2.88
CA GLY A 429 -0.30 0.00 -3.76
C GLY A 429 -1.41 0.92 -4.29
N SER A 430 -1.31 1.36 -5.53
CA SER A 430 -2.30 2.22 -6.18
C SER A 430 -3.40 1.43 -6.93
N TYR A 431 -3.86 0.29 -6.38
CA TYR A 431 -4.99 -0.45 -6.97
C TYR A 431 -6.31 0.14 -6.50
N GLU A 432 -7.18 0.47 -7.46
CA GLU A 432 -8.49 1.04 -7.17
C GLU A 432 -9.42 0.03 -6.49
N PHE A 433 -9.25 -1.26 -6.79
CA PHE A 433 -10.16 -2.30 -6.34
C PHE A 433 -9.60 -3.02 -5.13
N VAL A 434 -10.30 -2.88 -4.02
CA VAL A 434 -10.07 -3.75 -2.87
C VAL A 434 -10.74 -5.09 -3.15
N THR A 435 -9.91 -6.06 -3.47
CA THR A 435 -10.35 -7.43 -3.71
C THR A 435 -10.32 -8.31 -2.45
N SER A 436 -9.86 -7.76 -1.33
CA SER A 436 -9.86 -8.44 -0.04
C SER A 436 -11.21 -8.38 0.65
N THR A 437 -11.50 -9.40 1.43
CA THR A 437 -12.70 -9.49 2.26
C THR A 437 -12.34 -9.71 3.72
N VAL A 438 -13.23 -9.32 4.60
CA VAL A 438 -13.19 -9.61 6.04
C VAL A 438 -14.55 -10.10 6.48
N TYR A 439 -14.57 -11.09 7.36
CA TYR A 439 -15.78 -11.55 8.02
C TYR A 439 -15.62 -11.44 9.54
N THR A 440 -16.57 -10.79 10.17
CA THR A 440 -16.68 -10.73 11.62
C THR A 440 -18.09 -11.12 12.08
N ASP A 441 -19.08 -10.30 11.83
CA ASP A 441 -20.51 -10.52 12.02
C ASP A 441 -21.26 -10.70 10.70
N GLN A 442 -20.64 -10.28 9.61
CA GLN A 442 -21.07 -10.44 8.23
C GLN A 442 -19.87 -10.35 7.31
N LEU A 443 -20.06 -10.66 6.02
CA LEU A 443 -19.04 -10.51 4.99
C LEU A 443 -18.94 -9.04 4.55
N TYR A 444 -17.75 -8.47 4.69
CA TYR A 444 -17.39 -7.14 4.20
C TYR A 444 -16.50 -7.30 2.96
N THR A 445 -17.03 -7.02 1.79
CA THR A 445 -16.35 -7.21 0.50
C THR A 445 -15.33 -6.12 0.16
N GLY A 446 -15.16 -5.12 1.00
CA GLY A 446 -14.12 -4.09 0.88
C GLY A 446 -12.97 -4.24 1.87
N GLY A 447 -12.88 -5.37 2.58
CA GLY A 447 -11.89 -5.57 3.64
C GLY A 447 -12.04 -4.55 4.79
N TRP A 448 -10.95 -4.27 5.50
CA TRP A 448 -10.94 -3.29 6.59
C TRP A 448 -10.79 -1.84 6.11
N SER A 449 -10.07 -1.64 5.01
CA SER A 449 -9.95 -0.35 4.33
C SER A 449 -9.37 -0.56 2.94
N GLY A 450 -9.46 0.44 2.07
CA GLY A 450 -8.91 0.41 0.72
C GLY A 450 -7.39 0.20 0.65
N ASP A 451 -6.69 0.30 1.78
CA ASP A 451 -5.22 0.31 1.81
C ASP A 451 -4.60 -1.02 2.26
N TRP A 452 -5.42 -2.08 2.47
CA TRP A 452 -4.93 -3.30 3.14
C TRP A 452 -5.43 -4.56 2.44
N ASN A 453 -4.52 -5.34 1.88
CA ASN A 453 -4.79 -6.67 1.33
C ASN A 453 -4.21 -7.74 2.24
N ALA A 454 -5.01 -8.76 2.57
CA ALA A 454 -4.46 -9.95 3.22
C ALA A 454 -3.45 -10.63 2.30
N ILE A 455 -2.30 -11.04 2.84
CA ILE A 455 -1.37 -11.92 2.11
C ILE A 455 -1.97 -13.31 2.08
N LEU A 456 -2.76 -13.53 1.04
CA LEU A 456 -3.50 -14.76 0.78
C LEU A 456 -3.54 -15.00 -0.73
N ARG A 457 -2.95 -16.09 -1.19
CA ARG A 457 -2.69 -16.37 -2.60
C ARG A 457 -3.32 -17.69 -3.02
N LEU A 458 -3.61 -17.80 -4.31
CA LEU A 458 -4.14 -19.01 -4.93
C LEU A 458 -3.16 -19.51 -6.03
N HIS A 459 -2.90 -20.82 -6.06
CA HIS A 459 -1.90 -21.40 -6.95
C HIS A 459 -2.51 -22.41 -7.92
N THR A 460 -2.16 -22.29 -9.21
CA THR A 460 -2.60 -23.20 -10.26
C THR A 460 -1.80 -24.50 -10.28
N ALA A 461 -2.30 -25.47 -11.03
CA ALA A 461 -1.60 -26.74 -11.29
C ALA A 461 -0.23 -26.49 -11.93
N GLY A 462 0.78 -27.16 -11.44
CA GLY A 462 2.19 -26.93 -11.80
C GLY A 462 2.95 -26.09 -10.78
N PHE A 463 2.27 -25.42 -9.88
CA PHE A 463 2.92 -24.80 -8.73
C PHE A 463 3.64 -25.87 -7.89
N ILE A 464 4.90 -25.61 -7.60
CA ILE A 464 5.73 -26.47 -6.76
C ILE A 464 6.00 -25.69 -5.47
N PRO A 465 5.43 -26.11 -4.32
CA PRO A 465 5.80 -25.51 -3.04
C PRO A 465 7.32 -25.65 -2.84
N ASP A 466 7.99 -24.57 -2.48
CA ASP A 466 9.40 -24.63 -2.11
C ASP A 466 9.54 -25.42 -0.81
N ASP A 467 10.08 -26.63 -0.93
CA ASP A 467 10.19 -27.61 0.17
C ASP A 467 11.30 -27.24 1.17
N THR A 468 12.05 -26.15 0.97
CA THR A 468 13.28 -25.91 1.74
C THR A 468 13.66 -24.47 2.03
N THR A 469 13.02 -23.50 1.47
CA THR A 469 13.29 -22.10 1.84
C THR A 469 12.03 -21.27 1.62
N SER A 470 11.28 -21.03 2.70
CA SER A 470 10.73 -19.71 2.79
C SER A 470 11.90 -18.76 2.55
N THR A 471 11.92 -18.09 1.42
CA THR A 471 12.73 -16.89 1.34
C THR A 471 12.00 -15.92 2.26
N ASN A 472 12.32 -16.04 3.55
CA ASN A 472 11.92 -15.07 4.53
C ASN A 472 12.40 -13.73 3.99
N SER A 473 11.50 -12.95 3.44
CA SER A 473 11.73 -11.53 3.29
C SER A 473 11.57 -10.88 4.66
N ILE A 474 12.29 -11.41 5.67
CA ILE A 474 12.33 -10.80 6.99
C ILE A 474 12.94 -9.43 6.76
N GLN A 475 12.14 -8.41 6.97
CA GLN A 475 12.64 -7.04 7.05
C GLN A 475 13.54 -6.96 8.28
N LEU A 476 14.71 -6.40 8.14
CA LEU A 476 15.57 -6.05 9.28
C LEU A 476 14.89 -4.90 10.04
N GLU A 477 13.92 -5.23 10.89
CA GLU A 477 13.05 -4.25 11.55
C GLU A 477 13.81 -3.32 12.50
N ASN A 478 14.85 -3.83 13.17
CA ASN A 478 15.63 -3.08 14.15
C ASN A 478 16.93 -2.52 13.59
N ALA A 479 17.32 -2.86 12.36
CA ALA A 479 18.54 -2.35 11.76
C ALA A 479 18.37 -0.88 11.33
N LYS A 480 19.31 -0.03 11.77
CA LYS A 480 19.42 1.32 11.23
C LYS A 480 20.27 1.28 9.96
N ILE A 481 19.64 1.58 8.83
CA ILE A 481 20.30 1.64 7.53
C ILE A 481 20.10 3.02 6.95
N ASN A 482 21.19 3.79 6.85
CA ASN A 482 21.19 5.11 6.23
C ASN A 482 22.01 5.09 4.95
N VAL A 483 21.47 5.66 3.88
CA VAL A 483 22.11 5.74 2.57
C VAL A 483 22.35 7.21 2.22
N PHE A 484 23.60 7.60 2.06
CA PHE A 484 23.99 8.99 1.82
C PHE A 484 25.34 9.11 1.06
N PRO A 485 25.61 10.27 0.41
CA PRO A 485 24.65 11.30 0.10
C PRO A 485 23.61 10.77 -0.90
N ASN A 486 22.39 11.27 -0.81
CA ASN A 486 21.31 11.01 -1.73
C ASN A 486 20.59 12.33 -2.04
N PRO A 487 20.67 12.87 -3.29
CA PRO A 487 21.38 12.33 -4.44
C PRO A 487 22.90 12.31 -4.31
N THR A 488 23.57 11.53 -5.18
CA THR A 488 25.02 11.39 -5.23
C THR A 488 25.57 11.58 -6.65
N THR A 489 26.87 11.95 -6.75
CA THR A 489 27.58 12.07 -8.04
C THR A 489 28.72 11.07 -8.19
N GLU A 490 29.38 10.70 -7.10
CA GLU A 490 30.60 9.90 -7.15
C GLU A 490 30.57 8.68 -6.22
N PHE A 491 30.07 8.85 -5.00
CA PHE A 491 30.07 7.79 -3.98
C PHE A 491 28.75 7.79 -3.22
N VAL A 492 28.24 6.61 -2.93
CA VAL A 492 27.15 6.38 -1.99
C VAL A 492 27.66 5.54 -0.83
N SER A 493 27.31 5.90 0.40
CA SER A 493 27.65 5.18 1.60
C SER A 493 26.40 4.60 2.26
N VAL A 494 26.55 3.40 2.81
CA VAL A 494 25.56 2.73 3.63
C VAL A 494 26.11 2.66 5.05
N ASP A 495 25.49 3.39 5.98
CA ASP A 495 25.72 3.18 7.40
C ASP A 495 24.79 2.08 7.88
N LEU A 496 25.33 1.02 8.42
CA LEU A 496 24.62 -0.12 8.96
C LEU A 496 24.87 -0.22 10.47
N ASP A 497 23.79 -0.36 11.23
CA ASP A 497 23.83 -0.58 12.68
C ASP A 497 22.81 -1.68 13.01
N LEU A 498 23.30 -2.88 13.34
CA LEU A 498 22.50 -4.06 13.67
C LEU A 498 22.47 -4.27 15.19
N ASP A 499 21.39 -4.84 15.71
CA ASP A 499 21.29 -5.18 17.13
C ASP A 499 22.33 -6.22 17.53
N ASP A 500 22.54 -7.24 16.69
CA ASP A 500 23.50 -8.31 16.90
C ASP A 500 24.54 -8.39 15.76
N ILE A 501 25.65 -9.10 16.00
CA ILE A 501 26.69 -9.32 14.99
C ILE A 501 26.16 -10.32 13.95
N SER A 502 26.01 -9.90 12.70
CA SER A 502 25.71 -10.78 11.57
C SER A 502 27.01 -11.43 11.06
N ALA A 503 27.01 -12.74 10.91
CA ALA A 503 28.16 -13.47 10.37
C ALA A 503 28.39 -13.16 8.88
N ASN A 504 27.33 -12.85 8.15
CA ASN A 504 27.39 -12.43 6.76
C ASN A 504 26.43 -11.27 6.46
N VAL A 505 26.92 -10.24 5.77
CA VAL A 505 26.12 -9.11 5.27
C VAL A 505 26.40 -8.95 3.79
N ASP A 506 25.38 -9.13 2.96
CA ASP A 506 25.45 -8.89 1.52
C ASP A 506 24.79 -7.55 1.19
N ILE A 507 25.52 -6.67 0.50
CA ILE A 507 25.00 -5.39 0.01
C ILE A 507 24.96 -5.44 -1.51
N THR A 508 23.74 -5.36 -2.07
CA THR A 508 23.49 -5.42 -3.51
C THR A 508 22.91 -4.11 -3.98
N ILE A 509 23.46 -3.57 -5.07
CA ILE A 509 22.91 -2.39 -5.77
C ILE A 509 22.26 -2.87 -7.06
N THR A 510 21.01 -2.48 -7.26
CA THR A 510 20.27 -2.72 -8.51
C THR A 510 19.81 -1.42 -9.14
N ASP A 511 19.62 -1.43 -10.45
CA ASP A 511 18.91 -0.35 -11.16
C ASP A 511 17.38 -0.52 -11.03
N VAL A 512 16.62 0.43 -11.55
CA VAL A 512 15.15 0.42 -11.52
C VAL A 512 14.53 -0.79 -12.24
N ASN A 513 15.28 -1.49 -13.07
CA ASN A 513 14.83 -2.71 -13.76
C ASN A 513 15.20 -3.99 -12.98
N GLY A 514 15.66 -3.87 -11.74
CA GLY A 514 16.12 -5.01 -10.92
C GLY A 514 17.45 -5.61 -11.33
N ARG A 515 18.15 -5.04 -12.34
CA ARG A 515 19.44 -5.54 -12.79
C ARG A 515 20.51 -5.25 -11.74
N VAL A 516 21.21 -6.28 -11.27
CA VAL A 516 22.32 -6.15 -10.33
C VAL A 516 23.47 -5.38 -10.98
N ILE A 517 23.85 -4.26 -10.38
CA ILE A 517 24.96 -3.40 -10.78
C ILE A 517 26.22 -3.71 -9.97
N ALA A 518 26.06 -3.96 -8.67
CA ALA A 518 27.15 -4.30 -7.78
C ALA A 518 26.67 -5.20 -6.65
N THR A 519 27.53 -6.11 -6.17
CA THR A 519 27.31 -6.87 -4.93
C THR A 519 28.63 -6.93 -4.16
N GLN A 520 28.57 -6.74 -2.85
CA GLN A 520 29.70 -6.92 -1.94
C GLN A 520 29.23 -7.66 -0.69
N SER A 521 30.05 -8.61 -0.22
CA SER A 521 29.79 -9.41 0.98
C SER A 521 30.80 -9.04 2.08
N PHE A 522 30.30 -8.93 3.30
CA PHE A 522 31.09 -8.58 4.49
C PHE A 522 30.80 -9.59 5.60
N SER A 523 31.76 -9.83 6.47
CA SER A 523 31.62 -10.82 7.52
C SER A 523 31.82 -10.22 8.91
N ASN A 524 31.04 -10.72 9.90
CA ASN A 524 31.07 -10.30 11.30
C ASN A 524 30.81 -8.78 11.46
N VAL A 525 29.73 -8.31 10.90
CA VAL A 525 29.32 -6.90 10.93
C VAL A 525 28.24 -6.71 12.00
N GLN A 526 28.41 -5.73 12.88
CA GLN A 526 27.37 -5.20 13.74
C GLN A 526 27.07 -3.74 13.38
N SER A 527 28.11 -2.90 13.32
CA SER A 527 27.98 -1.50 12.97
C SER A 527 29.18 -1.10 12.11
N ASP A 528 28.93 -0.68 10.85
CA ASP A 528 29.99 -0.28 9.92
C ASP A 528 29.45 0.60 8.80
N ARG A 529 30.37 1.24 8.07
CA ARG A 529 30.08 2.07 6.90
C ARG A 529 30.67 1.45 5.65
N PHE A 530 29.81 1.18 4.67
CA PHE A 530 30.18 0.64 3.37
C PHE A 530 30.02 1.71 2.29
N THR A 531 31.05 1.93 1.46
CA THR A 531 31.04 2.97 0.44
C THR A 531 31.23 2.37 -0.95
N PHE A 532 30.33 2.74 -1.87
CA PHE A 532 30.32 2.28 -3.24
C PHE A 532 30.65 3.46 -4.19
N ASN A 533 31.52 3.21 -5.15
CA ASN A 533 31.77 4.17 -6.21
C ASN A 533 30.68 4.03 -7.28
N VAL A 534 29.96 5.12 -7.51
CA VAL A 534 28.84 5.18 -8.47
C VAL A 534 29.12 6.16 -9.62
N GLN A 535 30.36 6.62 -9.75
CA GLN A 535 30.77 7.61 -10.75
C GLN A 535 30.47 7.15 -12.19
N ASP A 536 30.55 5.85 -12.44
CA ASP A 536 30.29 5.26 -13.76
C ASP A 536 28.83 4.87 -13.99
N TYR A 537 27.96 5.04 -12.97
CA TYR A 537 26.53 4.73 -13.11
C TYR A 537 25.85 5.81 -13.97
N ALA A 538 24.82 5.44 -14.69
CA ALA A 538 23.97 6.41 -15.39
C ALA A 538 23.24 7.32 -14.37
N ALA A 539 22.86 8.52 -14.78
CA ALA A 539 21.94 9.31 -13.95
C ALA A 539 20.58 8.58 -13.86
N GLY A 540 20.03 8.47 -12.65
CA GLY A 540 18.80 7.74 -12.42
C GLY A 540 18.69 7.21 -10.98
N ASN A 541 17.61 6.50 -10.70
CA ASN A 541 17.35 5.89 -9.39
C ASN A 541 17.94 4.48 -9.32
N TYR A 542 18.40 4.13 -8.13
CA TYR A 542 18.99 2.84 -7.79
C TYR A 542 18.50 2.38 -6.43
N PHE A 543 18.52 1.07 -6.21
CA PHE A 543 18.18 0.47 -4.93
C PHE A 543 19.41 -0.20 -4.30
N ILE A 544 19.59 -0.01 -3.00
CA ILE A 544 20.56 -0.73 -2.18
C ILE A 544 19.81 -1.68 -1.28
N ARG A 545 20.04 -2.98 -1.46
CA ARG A 545 19.56 -4.03 -0.57
C ARG A 545 20.68 -4.47 0.35
N VAL A 546 20.44 -4.38 1.63
CA VAL A 546 21.29 -4.96 2.67
C VAL A 546 20.62 -6.24 3.15
N GLN A 547 21.30 -7.37 3.04
CA GLN A 547 20.82 -8.68 3.46
C GLN A 547 21.74 -9.27 4.50
N THR A 548 21.17 -9.84 5.56
CA THR A 548 21.82 -10.58 6.61
C THR A 548 21.21 -11.97 6.75
N GLU A 549 21.65 -12.76 7.72
CA GLU A 549 21.03 -14.03 8.08
C GLU A 549 19.65 -13.85 8.71
N GLU A 550 19.37 -12.65 9.28
CA GLU A 550 18.11 -12.32 9.95
C GLU A 550 17.08 -11.68 9.01
N GLY A 551 17.48 -11.26 7.82
CA GLY A 551 16.59 -10.65 6.86
C GLY A 551 17.26 -9.63 5.95
N PHE A 552 16.45 -8.79 5.28
CA PHE A 552 16.98 -7.74 4.42
C PHE A 552 16.21 -6.43 4.57
N ARG A 553 16.85 -5.35 4.14
CA ARG A 553 16.20 -4.04 3.96
C ARG A 553 16.70 -3.36 2.70
N THR A 554 15.78 -2.74 1.96
CA THR A 554 16.09 -2.02 0.73
C THR A 554 15.88 -0.52 0.93
N LYS A 555 16.84 0.27 0.48
CA LYS A 555 16.77 1.74 0.43
C LYS A 555 17.04 2.21 -0.99
N HIS A 556 16.48 3.34 -1.38
CA HIS A 556 16.73 3.92 -2.69
C HIS A 556 17.73 5.08 -2.62
N PHE A 557 18.45 5.34 -3.72
CA PHE A 557 19.26 6.54 -3.90
C PHE A 557 19.27 6.96 -5.36
N SER A 558 19.55 8.24 -5.60
CA SER A 558 19.59 8.81 -6.94
C SER A 558 21.01 9.22 -7.32
N VAL A 559 21.43 8.87 -8.52
CA VAL A 559 22.68 9.34 -9.12
C VAL A 559 22.36 10.52 -10.05
N ILE A 560 23.05 11.65 -9.83
CA ILE A 560 22.97 12.84 -10.67
C ILE A 560 24.33 13.09 -11.36
N LYS A 561 24.31 13.64 -12.56
CA LYS A 561 25.52 13.96 -13.35
C LYS A 561 25.66 15.47 -13.49
#